data_8b34f6d98cdd7c18410183f7c1b8d010
#
_entry.id   8b34f6d98cdd7c18410183f7c1b8d010
#
_cell.length_a   1.000
_cell.length_b   1.000
_cell.length_c   1.000
_cell.angle_alpha   90.00
_cell.angle_beta   90.00
_cell.angle_gamma   90.00
#
_symmetry.space_group_name_H-M   'P 1'
#
loop_
_entity.id
_entity.type
_entity.pdbx_description
1 polymer ?
#
loop_
_entity_poly.entity_id
_entity_poly.type
_entity_poly.pdbx_seq_one_letter_code
_entity_poly.pdbx_strand_id
1 'polypeptide(L)'
;ILALLVSVFTEWRAPGAPLFWGILLGVSLPVELAQSYFYVASFQRSPQSIIGPLFTLSVLFLVPLSYVVNGEIPSPLGFLGIISVILGPFFLGWQSGGLRFSTALRSVWHEPGTWRMLASAFFAALAVTFSKFSYRYVPPLVFAFYITAALFVVISVYLLLRRQSLRPAAKFETLGMSASYGFGQALHYVGLSLLLAAYYISVKRLSVIFDVIFGRFMHREEHFGKRMIGAVLMVAGVVLVAFG
;
A
#
# COMPACT_ATOMS: atom_id res chain seq x y z
N ILE A 1 17.77 10.35 0.59
CA ILE A 1 17.34 9.87 1.91
C ILE A 1 17.57 8.36 2.00
N LEU A 2 16.97 7.51 1.15
CA LEU A 2 17.19 6.05 1.18
C LEU A 2 18.67 5.67 1.07
N ALA A 3 19.43 6.29 0.16
CA ALA A 3 20.86 6.06 0.04
C ALA A 3 21.61 6.40 1.34
N LEU A 4 21.25 7.51 1.98
CA LEU A 4 21.84 7.93 3.25
C LEU A 4 21.48 6.97 4.38
N LEU A 5 20.22 6.53 4.48
CA LEU A 5 19.79 5.55 5.47
C LEU A 5 20.50 4.20 5.27
N VAL A 6 20.65 3.74 4.01
CA VAL A 6 21.39 2.52 3.71
C VAL A 6 22.84 2.64 4.15
N SER A 7 23.52 3.76 3.85
CA SER A 7 24.93 3.98 4.19
C SER A 7 25.19 4.06 5.69
N VAL A 8 24.20 4.51 6.48
CA VAL A 8 24.33 4.66 7.95
C VAL A 8 23.96 3.35 8.69
N PHE A 9 22.91 2.66 8.22
CA PHE A 9 22.32 1.53 8.98
C PHE A 9 22.64 0.16 8.41
N THR A 10 23.27 0.06 7.23
CA THR A 10 23.55 -1.22 6.58
C THR A 10 24.91 -1.21 5.89
N GLU A 11 25.64 -2.32 5.95
CA GLU A 11 26.82 -2.49 5.08
C GLU A 11 26.36 -2.54 3.63
N TRP A 12 26.87 -1.60 2.84
CA TRP A 12 26.59 -1.55 1.40
C TRP A 12 27.36 -2.68 0.70
N ARG A 13 26.66 -3.78 0.42
CA ARG A 13 27.16 -4.82 -0.48
C ARG A 13 26.22 -4.94 -1.66
N ALA A 14 26.75 -4.80 -2.86
CA ALA A 14 25.97 -5.07 -4.06
C ALA A 14 25.52 -6.54 -4.03
N PRO A 15 24.22 -6.83 -4.29
CA PRO A 15 23.73 -8.19 -4.29
C PRO A 15 24.44 -9.02 -5.37
N GLY A 16 25.19 -10.04 -4.95
CA GLY A 16 25.89 -10.95 -5.86
C GLY A 16 24.99 -12.04 -6.47
N ALA A 17 23.77 -12.20 -5.98
CA ALA A 17 22.87 -13.25 -6.43
C ALA A 17 22.14 -12.86 -7.73
N PRO A 18 22.37 -13.53 -8.89
CA PRO A 18 21.68 -13.24 -10.14
C PRO A 18 20.15 -13.32 -10.01
N LEU A 19 19.66 -14.24 -9.17
CA LEU A 19 18.24 -14.43 -8.92
C LEU A 19 17.60 -13.18 -8.27
N PHE A 20 18.33 -12.47 -7.41
CA PHE A 20 17.85 -11.19 -6.86
C PHE A 20 17.53 -10.19 -7.97
N TRP A 21 18.43 -10.00 -8.91
CA TRP A 21 18.24 -9.08 -10.04
C TRP A 21 17.11 -9.54 -10.96
N GLY A 22 16.97 -10.84 -11.18
CA GLY A 22 15.85 -11.43 -11.92
C GLY A 22 14.50 -11.12 -11.26
N ILE A 23 14.41 -11.26 -9.94
CA ILE A 23 13.20 -10.95 -9.18
C ILE A 23 12.95 -9.43 -9.16
N LEU A 24 13.97 -8.62 -8.89
CA LEU A 24 13.83 -7.16 -8.81
C LEU A 24 13.34 -6.57 -10.14
N LEU A 25 14.03 -6.89 -11.23
CA LEU A 25 13.76 -6.29 -12.54
C LEU A 25 12.67 -7.03 -13.34
N GLY A 26 12.59 -8.35 -13.21
CA GLY A 26 11.64 -9.19 -13.96
C GLY A 26 10.27 -9.31 -13.30
N VAL A 27 10.17 -9.16 -11.98
CA VAL A 27 8.92 -9.33 -11.24
C VAL A 27 8.56 -8.06 -10.47
N SER A 28 9.39 -7.64 -9.49
CA SER A 28 9.02 -6.57 -8.57
C SER A 28 8.79 -5.25 -9.30
N LEU A 29 9.67 -4.86 -10.20
CA LEU A 29 9.56 -3.61 -10.95
C LEU A 29 8.32 -3.56 -11.87
N PRO A 30 8.03 -4.56 -12.72
CA PRO A 30 6.79 -4.58 -13.51
C PRO A 30 5.52 -4.60 -12.64
N VAL A 31 5.54 -5.31 -11.53
CA VAL A 31 4.41 -5.39 -10.59
C VAL A 31 4.14 -4.03 -9.94
N GLU A 32 5.16 -3.33 -9.47
CA GLU A 32 5.04 -1.98 -8.90
C GLU A 32 4.54 -0.96 -9.94
N LEU A 33 5.04 -1.03 -11.18
CA LEU A 33 4.55 -0.19 -12.27
C LEU A 33 3.08 -0.48 -12.61
N ALA A 34 2.70 -1.75 -12.69
CA ALA A 34 1.31 -2.16 -12.92
C ALA A 34 0.40 -1.70 -11.78
N GLN A 35 0.82 -1.90 -10.53
CA GLN A 35 0.10 -1.44 -9.34
C GLN A 35 -0.17 0.07 -9.41
N SER A 36 0.89 0.86 -9.66
CA SER A 36 0.80 2.32 -9.74
C SER A 36 -0.08 2.78 -10.90
N TYR A 37 0.05 2.16 -12.07
CA TYR A 37 -0.79 2.45 -13.23
C TYR A 37 -2.28 2.22 -12.95
N PHE A 38 -2.64 1.04 -12.45
CA PHE A 38 -4.03 0.72 -12.15
C PHE A 38 -4.60 1.58 -11.02
N TYR A 39 -3.78 1.93 -10.02
CA TYR A 39 -4.16 2.81 -8.93
C TYR A 39 -4.56 4.19 -9.44
N VAL A 40 -3.68 4.85 -10.19
CA VAL A 40 -3.95 6.17 -10.76
C VAL A 40 -5.13 6.11 -11.76
N ALA A 41 -5.15 5.10 -12.64
CA ALA A 41 -6.21 4.93 -13.63
C ALA A 41 -7.59 4.66 -13.02
N SER A 42 -7.65 4.15 -11.79
CA SER A 42 -8.92 3.95 -11.07
C SER A 42 -9.53 5.28 -10.65
N PHE A 43 -8.72 6.20 -10.08
CA PHE A 43 -9.19 7.51 -9.63
C PHE A 43 -9.52 8.48 -10.77
N GLN A 44 -8.95 8.26 -11.96
CA GLN A 44 -9.35 9.04 -13.15
C GLN A 44 -10.78 8.72 -13.63
N ARG A 45 -11.37 7.63 -13.13
CA ARG A 45 -12.67 7.12 -13.60
C ARG A 45 -13.75 7.11 -12.53
N SER A 46 -13.39 7.17 -11.26
CA SER A 46 -14.34 7.09 -10.14
C SER A 46 -13.84 7.85 -8.93
N PRO A 47 -14.73 8.42 -8.11
CA PRO A 47 -14.38 9.14 -6.89
C PRO A 47 -13.63 8.24 -5.89
N GLN A 48 -12.59 8.78 -5.27
CA GLN A 48 -11.78 8.09 -4.27
C GLN A 48 -12.61 7.58 -3.09
N SER A 49 -13.62 8.33 -2.67
CA SER A 49 -14.50 7.96 -1.56
C SER A 49 -15.29 6.66 -1.82
N ILE A 50 -15.55 6.32 -3.09
CA ILE A 50 -16.31 5.14 -3.48
C ILE A 50 -15.38 3.94 -3.65
N ILE A 51 -14.30 4.11 -4.41
CA ILE A 51 -13.42 2.97 -4.79
C ILE A 51 -12.22 2.79 -3.86
N GLY A 52 -11.85 3.81 -3.09
CA GLY A 52 -10.71 3.75 -2.16
C GLY A 52 -10.77 2.59 -1.15
N PRO A 53 -11.93 2.32 -0.52
CA PRO A 53 -12.09 1.16 0.37
C PRO A 53 -11.73 -0.18 -0.26
N LEU A 54 -11.91 -0.35 -1.59
CA LEU A 54 -11.58 -1.59 -2.29
C LEU A 54 -10.07 -1.91 -2.27
N PHE A 55 -9.23 -0.90 -2.12
CA PHE A 55 -7.78 -1.14 -2.01
C PHE A 55 -7.40 -1.91 -0.75
N THR A 56 -8.23 -1.90 0.29
CA THR A 56 -8.00 -2.71 1.50
C THR A 56 -8.11 -4.21 1.22
N LEU A 57 -8.82 -4.61 0.15
CA LEU A 57 -8.89 -6.00 -0.30
C LEU A 57 -7.53 -6.55 -0.74
N SER A 58 -6.51 -5.70 -0.90
CA SER A 58 -5.13 -6.15 -1.12
C SER A 58 -4.65 -7.11 -0.03
N VAL A 59 -5.12 -6.96 1.22
CA VAL A 59 -4.77 -7.88 2.31
C VAL A 59 -5.38 -9.27 2.07
N LEU A 60 -6.59 -9.34 1.51
CA LEU A 60 -7.22 -10.62 1.15
C LEU A 60 -6.44 -11.38 0.07
N PHE A 61 -5.93 -10.67 -0.93
CA PHE A 61 -5.05 -11.26 -1.94
C PHE A 61 -3.67 -11.62 -1.36
N LEU A 62 -3.18 -10.83 -0.41
CA LEU A 62 -1.87 -11.00 0.18
C LEU A 62 -1.75 -12.31 0.98
N VAL A 63 -2.79 -12.71 1.71
CA VAL A 63 -2.77 -13.93 2.53
C VAL A 63 -2.41 -15.18 1.72
N PRO A 64 -3.14 -15.54 0.64
CA PRO A 64 -2.79 -16.72 -0.16
C PRO A 64 -1.47 -16.57 -0.90
N LEU A 65 -1.13 -15.38 -1.40
CA LEU A 65 0.12 -15.13 -2.09
C LEU A 65 1.32 -15.28 -1.15
N SER A 66 1.22 -14.72 0.06
CA SER A 66 2.28 -14.81 1.07
C SER A 66 2.45 -16.23 1.59
N TYR A 67 1.36 -17.00 1.68
CA TYR A 67 1.42 -18.42 2.00
C TYR A 67 2.21 -19.20 0.93
N VAL A 68 1.86 -19.04 -0.34
CA VAL A 68 2.50 -19.79 -1.43
C VAL A 68 3.97 -19.43 -1.61
N VAL A 69 4.34 -18.14 -1.50
CA VAL A 69 5.69 -17.65 -1.81
C VAL A 69 6.60 -17.63 -0.58
N ASN A 70 6.08 -17.21 0.55
CA ASN A 70 6.85 -16.98 1.78
C ASN A 70 6.61 -18.04 2.85
N GLY A 71 5.57 -18.87 2.73
CA GLY A 71 5.17 -19.86 3.75
C GLY A 71 4.49 -19.23 4.96
N GLU A 72 3.95 -18.01 4.83
CA GLU A 72 3.34 -17.28 5.93
C GLU A 72 1.89 -17.69 6.15
N ILE A 73 1.57 -18.14 7.36
CA ILE A 73 0.20 -18.53 7.75
C ILE A 73 -0.22 -17.66 8.93
N PRO A 74 -1.24 -16.79 8.74
CA PRO A 74 -1.85 -16.09 9.87
C PRO A 74 -2.49 -17.07 10.86
N SER A 75 -2.44 -16.76 12.15
CA SER A 75 -3.19 -17.54 13.14
C SER A 75 -4.72 -17.38 12.91
N PRO A 76 -5.56 -18.26 13.45
CA PRO A 76 -7.02 -18.11 13.36
C PRO A 76 -7.51 -16.77 13.92
N LEU A 77 -6.93 -16.32 15.03
CA LEU A 77 -7.26 -15.03 15.65
C LEU A 77 -6.79 -13.87 14.78
N GLY A 78 -5.58 -13.97 14.23
CA GLY A 78 -5.02 -13.00 13.28
C GLY A 78 -5.84 -12.91 12.00
N PHE A 79 -6.38 -14.02 11.52
CA PHE A 79 -7.26 -14.04 10.35
C PHE A 79 -8.58 -13.28 10.59
N LEU A 80 -9.21 -13.47 11.77
CA LEU A 80 -10.36 -12.66 12.18
C LEU A 80 -10.03 -11.17 12.27
N GLY A 81 -8.85 -10.83 12.77
CA GLY A 81 -8.34 -9.46 12.80
C GLY A 81 -8.18 -8.87 11.39
N ILE A 82 -7.61 -9.60 10.45
CA ILE A 82 -7.49 -9.20 9.04
C ILE A 82 -8.87 -8.89 8.44
N ILE A 83 -9.85 -9.77 8.66
CA ILE A 83 -11.23 -9.55 8.17
C ILE A 83 -11.81 -8.26 8.76
N SER A 84 -11.64 -8.04 10.05
CA SER A 84 -12.13 -6.82 10.72
C SER A 84 -11.51 -5.55 10.16
N VAL A 85 -10.19 -5.55 9.87
CA VAL A 85 -9.48 -4.43 9.24
C VAL A 85 -9.98 -4.19 7.82
N ILE A 86 -10.26 -5.23 7.05
CA ILE A 86 -10.79 -5.11 5.67
C ILE A 86 -12.20 -4.50 5.68
N LEU A 87 -13.04 -4.89 6.62
CA LEU A 87 -14.41 -4.42 6.69
C LEU A 87 -14.51 -2.95 7.16
N GLY A 88 -13.60 -2.49 8.00
CA GLY A 88 -13.64 -1.15 8.58
C GLY A 88 -13.82 -0.02 7.55
N PRO A 89 -13.01 0.10 6.49
CA PRO A 89 -13.13 1.14 5.47
C PRO A 89 -14.46 1.12 4.71
N PHE A 90 -15.09 -0.03 4.56
CA PHE A 90 -16.43 -0.11 3.96
C PHE A 90 -17.49 0.54 4.86
N PHE A 91 -17.35 0.40 6.18
CA PHE A 91 -18.22 1.11 7.13
C PHE A 91 -17.94 2.61 7.18
N LEU A 92 -16.71 3.04 6.95
CA LEU A 92 -16.35 4.46 6.83
C LEU A 92 -17.00 5.11 5.60
N GLY A 93 -17.05 4.40 4.47
CA GLY A 93 -17.61 4.90 3.20
C GLY A 93 -19.14 4.83 3.11
N TRP A 94 -19.77 3.96 3.89
CA TRP A 94 -21.22 3.65 3.78
C TRP A 94 -22.16 4.85 4.01
N GLN A 95 -21.66 5.96 4.49
CA GLN A 95 -22.55 6.96 5.08
C GLN A 95 -22.79 8.22 4.27
N SER A 96 -22.17 8.32 3.13
CA SER A 96 -22.30 9.52 2.31
C SER A 96 -23.65 9.66 1.59
N GLY A 97 -24.62 8.74 1.78
CA GLY A 97 -25.84 8.82 0.99
C GLY A 97 -27.12 8.13 1.52
N GLY A 98 -27.17 7.64 2.77
CA GLY A 98 -28.39 7.00 3.29
C GLY A 98 -28.80 5.69 2.59
N LEU A 99 -27.97 5.17 1.70
CA LEU A 99 -28.21 3.96 0.93
C LEU A 99 -28.06 2.72 1.82
N ARG A 100 -28.92 1.72 1.62
CA ARG A 100 -28.76 0.40 2.25
C ARG A 100 -27.41 -0.19 1.82
N PHE A 101 -26.73 -0.91 2.70
CA PHE A 101 -25.42 -1.55 2.44
C PHE A 101 -25.37 -2.30 1.10
N SER A 102 -26.45 -3.04 0.78
CA SER A 102 -26.59 -3.76 -0.50
C SER A 102 -26.60 -2.84 -1.72
N THR A 103 -27.22 -1.67 -1.60
CA THR A 103 -27.28 -0.69 -2.69
C THR A 103 -25.93 0.02 -2.87
N ALA A 104 -25.25 0.34 -1.75
CA ALA A 104 -23.90 0.89 -1.77
C ALA A 104 -22.91 -0.11 -2.39
N LEU A 105 -22.98 -1.38 -1.99
CA LEU A 105 -22.13 -2.43 -2.59
C LEU A 105 -22.39 -2.58 -4.09
N ARG A 106 -23.67 -2.57 -4.50
CA ARG A 106 -24.04 -2.67 -5.91
C ARG A 106 -23.56 -1.47 -6.72
N SER A 107 -23.63 -0.24 -6.18
CA SER A 107 -23.12 0.96 -6.87
C SER A 107 -21.63 0.89 -7.10
N VAL A 108 -20.85 0.39 -6.11
CA VAL A 108 -19.40 0.19 -6.24
C VAL A 108 -19.06 -0.72 -7.43
N TRP A 109 -19.80 -1.82 -7.63
CA TRP A 109 -19.55 -2.75 -8.73
C TRP A 109 -19.83 -2.18 -10.12
N HIS A 110 -20.68 -1.14 -10.22
CA HIS A 110 -20.97 -0.46 -11.48
C HIS A 110 -20.02 0.70 -11.78
N GLU A 111 -19.17 1.08 -10.81
CA GLU A 111 -18.19 2.12 -11.00
C GLU A 111 -17.09 1.72 -12.00
N PRO A 112 -16.78 2.54 -13.01
CA PRO A 112 -15.77 2.20 -14.02
C PRO A 112 -14.36 1.98 -13.47
N GLY A 113 -14.06 2.57 -12.29
CA GLY A 113 -12.78 2.46 -11.59
C GLY A 113 -12.61 1.19 -10.78
N THR A 114 -13.70 0.45 -10.45
CA THR A 114 -13.69 -0.68 -9.53
C THR A 114 -12.70 -1.77 -9.95
N TRP A 115 -12.79 -2.25 -11.18
CA TRP A 115 -11.90 -3.30 -11.67
C TRP A 115 -10.43 -2.89 -11.70
N ARG A 116 -10.16 -1.60 -11.99
CA ARG A 116 -8.79 -1.06 -11.92
C ARG A 116 -8.29 -1.02 -10.49
N MET A 117 -9.13 -0.62 -9.55
CA MET A 117 -8.75 -0.61 -8.13
C MET A 117 -8.51 -2.03 -7.60
N LEU A 118 -9.33 -3.01 -7.99
CA LEU A 118 -9.12 -4.43 -7.63
C LEU A 118 -7.83 -4.97 -8.25
N ALA A 119 -7.55 -4.65 -9.53
CA ALA A 119 -6.29 -5.00 -10.16
C ALA A 119 -5.10 -4.37 -9.42
N SER A 120 -5.19 -3.07 -9.06
CA SER A 120 -4.17 -2.41 -8.24
C SER A 120 -3.99 -3.09 -6.88
N ALA A 121 -5.08 -3.49 -6.21
CA ALA A 121 -5.02 -4.20 -4.93
C ALA A 121 -4.33 -5.57 -5.07
N PHE A 122 -4.58 -6.29 -6.15
CA PHE A 122 -3.91 -7.55 -6.46
C PHE A 122 -2.42 -7.36 -6.72
N PHE A 123 -2.05 -6.40 -7.57
CA PHE A 123 -0.64 -6.09 -7.83
C PHE A 123 0.08 -5.56 -6.59
N ALA A 124 -0.60 -4.81 -5.72
CA ALA A 124 -0.04 -4.39 -4.43
C ALA A 124 0.29 -5.61 -3.53
N ALA A 125 -0.59 -6.62 -3.51
CA ALA A 125 -0.33 -7.85 -2.78
C ALA A 125 0.87 -8.62 -3.35
N LEU A 126 0.99 -8.71 -4.67
CA LEU A 126 2.15 -9.29 -5.35
C LEU A 126 3.44 -8.51 -5.01
N ALA A 127 3.41 -7.18 -5.09
CA ALA A 127 4.55 -6.33 -4.77
C ALA A 127 5.07 -6.59 -3.36
N VAL A 128 4.18 -6.59 -2.36
CA VAL A 128 4.52 -6.88 -0.96
C VAL A 128 5.10 -8.30 -0.80
N THR A 129 4.49 -9.29 -1.44
CA THR A 129 4.92 -10.69 -1.38
C THR A 129 6.35 -10.86 -1.91
N PHE A 130 6.64 -10.32 -3.10
CA PHE A 130 7.97 -10.43 -3.71
C PHE A 130 9.01 -9.52 -3.04
N SER A 131 8.62 -8.37 -2.50
CA SER A 131 9.50 -7.56 -1.67
C SER A 131 10.00 -8.36 -0.47
N LYS A 132 9.09 -9.00 0.25
CA LYS A 132 9.45 -9.84 1.41
C LYS A 132 10.27 -11.05 1.02
N PHE A 133 9.96 -11.71 -0.10
CA PHE A 133 10.78 -12.79 -0.63
C PHE A 133 12.22 -12.35 -0.92
N SER A 134 12.42 -11.13 -1.42
CA SER A 134 13.72 -10.57 -1.75
C SER A 134 14.61 -10.33 -0.51
N TYR A 135 14.03 -10.25 0.70
CA TYR A 135 14.80 -10.10 1.95
C TYR A 135 15.65 -11.32 2.28
N ARG A 136 15.44 -12.44 1.59
CA ARG A 136 16.33 -13.62 1.68
C ARG A 136 17.70 -13.36 1.07
N TYR A 137 17.81 -12.34 0.21
CA TYR A 137 19.03 -12.02 -0.55
C TYR A 137 19.68 -10.71 -0.12
N VAL A 138 18.89 -9.75 0.37
CA VAL A 138 19.36 -8.41 0.75
C VAL A 138 18.59 -7.85 1.94
N PRO A 139 19.21 -6.98 2.76
CA PRO A 139 18.50 -6.25 3.80
C PRO A 139 17.34 -5.41 3.25
N PRO A 140 16.26 -5.18 4.02
CA PRO A 140 15.07 -4.44 3.58
C PRO A 140 15.36 -3.04 3.04
N LEU A 141 16.27 -2.29 3.67
CA LEU A 141 16.67 -0.96 3.21
C LEU A 141 17.41 -0.98 1.88
N VAL A 142 18.23 -2.02 1.66
CA VAL A 142 18.96 -2.21 0.39
C VAL A 142 17.95 -2.52 -0.72
N PHE A 143 16.96 -3.38 -0.46
CA PHE A 143 15.87 -3.63 -1.41
C PHE A 143 15.10 -2.34 -1.72
N ALA A 144 14.72 -1.57 -0.68
CA ALA A 144 14.03 -0.29 -0.82
C ALA A 144 14.78 0.67 -1.74
N PHE A 145 16.10 0.75 -1.59
CA PHE A 145 16.93 1.58 -2.44
C PHE A 145 16.91 1.12 -3.90
N TYR A 146 17.15 -0.17 -4.17
CA TYR A 146 17.24 -0.67 -5.54
C TYR A 146 15.91 -0.60 -6.28
N ILE A 147 14.78 -0.94 -5.64
CA ILE A 147 13.47 -0.85 -6.29
C ILE A 147 13.09 0.61 -6.58
N THR A 148 13.37 1.53 -5.65
CA THR A 148 13.10 2.96 -5.85
C THR A 148 14.01 3.54 -6.94
N ALA A 149 15.28 3.16 -6.97
CA ALA A 149 16.20 3.57 -8.03
C ALA A 149 15.77 3.04 -9.39
N ALA A 150 15.35 1.77 -9.49
CA ALA A 150 14.86 1.17 -10.73
C ALA A 150 13.58 1.89 -11.21
N LEU A 151 12.63 2.16 -10.34
CA LEU A 151 11.43 2.94 -10.66
C LEU A 151 11.78 4.36 -11.15
N PHE A 152 12.71 5.02 -10.47
CA PHE A 152 13.17 6.35 -10.86
C PHE A 152 13.77 6.35 -12.26
N VAL A 153 14.64 5.38 -12.57
CA VAL A 153 15.26 5.24 -13.91
C VAL A 153 14.19 5.02 -14.98
N VAL A 154 13.29 4.05 -14.78
CA VAL A 154 12.24 3.73 -15.76
C VAL A 154 11.31 4.91 -16.00
N ILE A 155 10.86 5.58 -14.94
CA ILE A 155 9.98 6.75 -15.06
C ILE A 155 10.73 7.90 -15.74
N SER A 156 11.99 8.15 -15.39
CA SER A 156 12.80 9.20 -16.01
C SER A 156 13.01 8.96 -17.51
N VAL A 157 13.35 7.72 -17.90
CA VAL A 157 13.48 7.33 -19.31
C VAL A 157 12.15 7.52 -20.05
N TYR A 158 11.03 7.09 -19.45
CA TYR A 158 9.71 7.28 -20.05
C TYR A 158 9.38 8.76 -20.29
N LEU A 159 9.64 9.63 -19.31
CA LEU A 159 9.40 11.08 -19.41
C LEU A 159 10.30 11.73 -20.48
N LEU A 160 11.58 11.32 -20.55
CA LEU A 160 12.51 11.79 -21.60
C LEU A 160 12.04 11.39 -23.00
N LEU A 161 11.62 10.13 -23.19
CA LEU A 161 11.07 9.63 -24.46
C LEU A 161 9.80 10.40 -24.87
N ARG A 162 8.98 10.80 -23.88
CA ARG A 162 7.80 11.64 -24.09
C ARG A 162 8.11 13.13 -24.22
N ARG A 163 9.40 13.51 -24.21
CA ARG A 163 9.89 14.91 -24.27
C ARG A 163 9.27 15.81 -23.19
N GLN A 164 8.90 15.23 -22.06
CA GLN A 164 8.40 15.98 -20.92
C GLN A 164 9.57 16.54 -20.11
N SER A 165 9.38 17.76 -19.56
CA SER A 165 10.42 18.40 -18.76
C SER A 165 10.63 17.65 -17.45
N LEU A 166 11.88 17.24 -17.18
CA LEU A 166 12.30 16.68 -15.90
C LEU A 166 12.66 17.76 -14.86
N ARG A 167 12.44 19.05 -15.18
CA ARG A 167 12.75 20.11 -14.22
C ARG A 167 11.86 19.94 -13.00
N PRO A 168 12.40 19.52 -11.85
CA PRO A 168 11.63 19.49 -10.63
C PRO A 168 11.22 20.93 -10.30
N ALA A 169 10.00 21.14 -9.91
CA ALA A 169 9.65 22.37 -9.23
C ALA A 169 10.47 22.37 -7.93
N ALA A 170 11.61 23.04 -7.94
CA ALA A 170 12.53 23.14 -6.80
C ALA A 170 11.90 24.05 -5.72
N LYS A 171 10.74 23.66 -5.24
CA LYS A 171 10.04 24.29 -4.13
C LYS A 171 10.33 23.51 -2.87
N PHE A 172 10.43 24.22 -1.74
CA PHE A 172 10.58 23.62 -0.42
C PHE A 172 9.53 22.52 -0.15
N GLU A 173 8.31 22.71 -0.62
CA GLU A 173 7.22 21.74 -0.56
C GLU A 173 7.58 20.40 -1.26
N THR A 174 8.20 20.46 -2.44
CA THR A 174 8.59 19.25 -3.19
C THR A 174 9.70 18.49 -2.47
N LEU A 175 10.64 19.19 -1.84
CA LEU A 175 11.69 18.57 -1.02
C LEU A 175 11.09 17.90 0.21
N GLY A 176 10.17 18.57 0.92
CA GLY A 176 9.48 18.02 2.06
C GLY A 176 8.66 16.76 1.72
N MET A 177 7.91 16.79 0.63
CA MET A 177 7.15 15.62 0.15
C MET A 177 8.10 14.45 -0.22
N SER A 178 9.19 14.73 -0.93
CA SER A 178 10.17 13.71 -1.31
C SER A 178 10.87 13.11 -0.09
N ALA A 179 11.17 13.94 0.91
CA ALA A 179 11.76 13.51 2.17
C ALA A 179 10.82 12.59 2.95
N SER A 180 9.57 13.01 3.09
CA SER A 180 8.53 12.23 3.79
C SER A 180 8.26 10.91 3.08
N TYR A 181 8.19 10.92 1.75
CA TYR A 181 8.02 9.70 0.97
C TYR A 181 9.19 8.73 1.15
N GLY A 182 10.44 9.20 1.01
CA GLY A 182 11.62 8.35 1.17
C GLY A 182 11.74 7.76 2.58
N PHE A 183 11.43 8.54 3.61
CA PHE A 183 11.41 8.05 4.99
C PHE A 183 10.26 7.03 5.20
N GLY A 184 9.07 7.32 4.69
CA GLY A 184 7.92 6.41 4.73
C GLY A 184 8.21 5.07 4.03
N GLN A 185 8.93 5.09 2.89
CA GLN A 185 9.36 3.87 2.21
C GLN A 185 10.37 3.07 3.03
N ALA A 186 11.34 3.72 3.66
CA ALA A 186 12.28 3.04 4.57
C ALA A 186 11.53 2.33 5.70
N LEU A 187 10.64 3.04 6.39
CA LEU A 187 9.80 2.47 7.45
C LEU A 187 8.91 1.34 6.94
N HIS A 188 8.39 1.47 5.70
CA HIS A 188 7.56 0.43 5.09
C HIS A 188 8.32 -0.88 4.92
N TYR A 189 9.49 -0.85 4.30
CA TYR A 189 10.24 -2.07 4.03
C TYR A 189 10.85 -2.69 5.30
N VAL A 190 11.30 -1.86 6.25
CA VAL A 190 11.75 -2.35 7.55
C VAL A 190 10.58 -2.97 8.33
N GLY A 191 9.45 -2.27 8.45
CA GLY A 191 8.28 -2.79 9.15
C GLY A 191 7.74 -4.10 8.54
N LEU A 192 7.75 -4.20 7.20
CA LEU A 192 7.37 -5.43 6.49
C LEU A 192 8.30 -6.61 6.82
N SER A 193 9.57 -6.37 7.14
CA SER A 193 10.50 -7.44 7.51
C SER A 193 10.29 -8.00 8.91
N LEU A 194 9.65 -7.24 9.81
CA LEU A 194 9.49 -7.58 11.22
C LEU A 194 8.25 -8.43 11.51
N LEU A 195 7.23 -8.38 10.65
CA LEU A 195 5.93 -9.03 10.85
C LEU A 195 5.55 -9.90 9.65
N LEU A 196 4.53 -10.76 9.82
CA LEU A 196 3.87 -11.38 8.68
C LEU A 196 3.35 -10.28 7.73
N ALA A 197 3.47 -10.50 6.42
CA ALA A 197 3.10 -9.49 5.44
C ALA A 197 1.65 -9.00 5.59
N ALA A 198 0.71 -9.94 5.80
CA ALA A 198 -0.70 -9.63 6.03
C ALA A 198 -0.92 -8.81 7.30
N TYR A 199 -0.20 -9.11 8.38
CA TYR A 199 -0.29 -8.39 9.64
C TYR A 199 0.23 -6.96 9.50
N TYR A 200 1.43 -6.82 8.92
CA TYR A 200 2.01 -5.49 8.69
C TYR A 200 1.10 -4.59 7.86
N ILE A 201 0.58 -5.10 6.74
CA ILE A 201 -0.32 -4.32 5.89
C ILE A 201 -1.64 -3.99 6.60
N SER A 202 -2.18 -4.90 7.42
CA SER A 202 -3.37 -4.62 8.24
C SER A 202 -3.13 -3.48 9.22
N VAL A 203 -2.01 -3.47 9.93
CA VAL A 203 -1.61 -2.35 10.83
C VAL A 203 -1.46 -1.05 10.03
N LYS A 204 -0.82 -1.09 8.86
CA LYS A 204 -0.65 0.08 7.99
C LYS A 204 -2.00 0.69 7.58
N ARG A 205 -3.07 -0.10 7.46
CA ARG A 205 -4.42 0.41 7.14
C ARG A 205 -5.03 1.27 8.24
N LEU A 206 -4.49 1.28 9.47
CA LEU A 206 -4.90 2.22 10.49
C LEU A 206 -4.68 3.69 10.08
N SER A 207 -3.85 3.97 9.09
CA SER A 207 -3.69 5.31 8.52
C SER A 207 -5.03 5.92 8.08
N VAL A 208 -5.98 5.11 7.64
CA VAL A 208 -7.33 5.56 7.26
C VAL A 208 -8.07 6.24 8.43
N ILE A 209 -7.77 5.85 9.69
CA ILE A 209 -8.35 6.48 10.89
C ILE A 209 -7.85 7.93 10.99
N PHE A 210 -6.55 8.14 10.74
CA PHE A 210 -5.99 9.49 10.72
C PHE A 210 -6.61 10.34 9.61
N ASP A 211 -6.87 9.76 8.42
CA ASP A 211 -7.56 10.46 7.33
C ASP A 211 -8.96 10.93 7.76
N VAL A 212 -9.70 10.10 8.51
CA VAL A 212 -11.02 10.45 9.06
C VAL A 212 -10.92 11.57 10.11
N ILE A 213 -9.94 11.48 11.02
CA ILE A 213 -9.71 12.49 12.05
C ILE A 213 -9.33 13.84 11.41
N PHE A 214 -8.37 13.83 10.50
CA PHE A 214 -7.94 15.05 9.79
C PHE A 214 -9.06 15.62 8.92
N GLY A 215 -9.83 14.78 8.23
CA GLY A 215 -11.00 15.20 7.45
C GLY A 215 -12.02 15.97 8.32
N ARG A 216 -12.24 15.52 9.57
CA ARG A 216 -13.11 16.23 10.52
C ARG A 216 -12.57 17.60 10.89
N PHE A 217 -11.28 17.68 11.20
CA PHE A 217 -10.68 18.94 11.65
C PHE A 217 -10.51 19.95 10.50
N MET A 218 -10.12 19.49 9.30
CA MET A 218 -9.82 20.37 8.17
C MET A 218 -11.05 20.70 7.33
N HIS A 219 -12.00 19.76 7.15
CA HIS A 219 -13.13 19.93 6.23
C HIS A 219 -14.49 20.00 6.93
N ARG A 220 -14.52 19.97 8.29
CA ARG A 220 -15.74 20.00 9.12
C ARG A 220 -16.81 19.00 8.65
N GLU A 221 -16.38 17.81 8.23
CA GLU A 221 -17.27 16.79 7.68
C GLU A 221 -18.34 16.36 8.69
N GLU A 222 -19.58 16.29 8.23
CA GLU A 222 -20.71 15.78 9.00
C GLU A 222 -20.64 14.24 9.13
N HIS A 223 -21.36 13.66 10.10
CA HIS A 223 -21.47 12.21 10.34
C HIS A 223 -20.27 11.51 10.99
N PHE A 224 -19.45 12.22 11.78
CA PHE A 224 -18.28 11.68 12.49
C PHE A 224 -18.63 10.43 13.35
N GLY A 225 -19.77 10.44 14.07
CA GLY A 225 -20.14 9.32 14.97
C GLY A 225 -20.29 7.97 14.28
N LYS A 226 -20.80 7.97 13.08
CA LYS A 226 -20.98 6.74 12.31
C LYS A 226 -19.66 6.24 11.70
N ARG A 227 -18.78 7.12 11.23
CA ARG A 227 -17.42 6.79 10.76
C ARG A 227 -16.58 6.17 11.88
N MET A 228 -16.84 6.50 13.12
CA MET A 228 -16.19 5.91 14.29
C MET A 228 -16.39 4.39 14.38
N ILE A 229 -17.51 3.85 13.90
CA ILE A 229 -17.76 2.39 13.91
C ILE A 229 -16.71 1.68 13.03
N GLY A 230 -16.46 2.19 11.82
CA GLY A 230 -15.42 1.64 10.94
C GLY A 230 -14.03 1.74 11.57
N ALA A 231 -13.72 2.87 12.20
CA ALA A 231 -12.45 3.06 12.91
C ALA A 231 -12.29 2.07 14.08
N VAL A 232 -13.32 1.88 14.89
CA VAL A 232 -13.33 0.91 16.01
C VAL A 232 -13.12 -0.52 15.49
N LEU A 233 -13.79 -0.91 14.41
CA LEU A 233 -13.59 -2.22 13.79
C LEU A 233 -12.13 -2.43 13.32
N MET A 234 -11.51 -1.40 12.74
CA MET A 234 -10.12 -1.47 12.32
C MET A 234 -9.16 -1.60 13.51
N VAL A 235 -9.37 -0.82 14.58
CA VAL A 235 -8.56 -0.91 15.81
C VAL A 235 -8.73 -2.29 16.46
N ALA A 236 -9.96 -2.77 16.61
CA ALA A 236 -10.24 -4.10 17.16
C ALA A 236 -9.56 -5.19 16.31
N GLY A 237 -9.61 -5.06 14.97
CA GLY A 237 -8.93 -5.97 14.06
C GLY A 237 -7.41 -5.99 14.25
N VAL A 238 -6.78 -4.83 14.44
CA VAL A 238 -5.33 -4.75 14.70
C VAL A 238 -4.98 -5.36 16.06
N VAL A 239 -5.80 -5.14 17.08
CA VAL A 239 -5.62 -5.80 18.39
C VAL A 239 -5.67 -7.33 18.24
N LEU A 240 -6.63 -7.87 17.49
CA LEU A 240 -6.71 -9.31 17.21
C LEU A 240 -5.48 -9.82 16.44
N VAL A 241 -4.97 -9.05 15.49
CA VAL A 241 -3.72 -9.35 14.77
C VAL A 241 -2.51 -9.38 15.70
N ALA A 242 -2.46 -8.47 16.68
CA ALA A 242 -1.31 -8.36 17.61
C ALA A 242 -1.26 -9.51 18.63
N PHE A 243 -2.42 -10.09 18.98
CA PHE A 243 -2.52 -11.21 19.92
C PHE A 243 -2.63 -12.58 19.22
N GLY A 244 -2.68 -12.62 17.93
CA GLY A 244 -2.73 -13.84 17.10
C GLY A 244 -1.41 -14.22 16.53
#